data_d3828cf4bf8ead4c7e2f72b051379b02
#
_entry.id   d3828cf4bf8ead4c7e2f72b051379b02
#
_cell.length_a   1.000
_cell.length_b   1.000
_cell.length_c   1.000
_cell.angle_alpha   90.00
_cell.angle_beta   90.00
_cell.angle_gamma   90.00
#
_symmetry.space_group_name_H-M   'P 1'
#
loop_
_entity.id
_entity.type
_entity.pdbx_description
1 polymer ?
#
loop_
_entity_poly.entity_id
_entity_poly.type
_entity_poly.pdbx_seq_one_letter_code
_entity_poly.pdbx_strand_id
1 'polypeptide(L)'
;MKNILLTLALLTLTISAYTQLPSRNTIGNTGTITVTITGLDSDEGQLMVALYNSSDSWLKEGIRGGQTVISDGTASVTFENVPFGTYAISSFHDENSNDKLDTGLFGIPKEPYASSRGAKGVFGPPKWKDAQFELKAQKSTELIKF
;
A
#
# COMPACT_ATOMS: atom_id res chain seq x y z
N MET A 1 -72.90 -25.20 -40.75
CA MET A 1 -71.67 -25.06 -41.52
C MET A 1 -70.93 -23.86 -40.92
N LYS A 2 -70.03 -24.03 -39.99
CA LYS A 2 -69.28 -22.97 -39.32
C LYS A 2 -67.81 -23.24 -39.59
N ASN A 3 -67.21 -22.35 -40.40
CA ASN A 3 -65.78 -22.37 -40.71
C ASN A 3 -65.03 -21.78 -39.50
N ILE A 4 -64.22 -22.60 -38.84
CA ILE A 4 -63.27 -22.17 -37.81
C ILE A 4 -61.95 -21.86 -38.52
N LEU A 5 -61.59 -20.59 -38.63
CA LEU A 5 -60.27 -20.15 -39.01
C LEU A 5 -59.31 -20.30 -37.82
N LEU A 6 -58.35 -21.20 -37.97
CA LEU A 6 -57.29 -21.41 -37.02
C LEU A 6 -56.16 -20.43 -37.40
N THR A 7 -56.02 -19.33 -36.64
CA THR A 7 -54.90 -18.41 -36.80
C THR A 7 -53.69 -18.91 -36.03
N LEU A 8 -52.69 -19.39 -36.76
CA LEU A 8 -51.40 -19.81 -36.21
C LEU A 8 -50.55 -18.58 -35.88
N ALA A 9 -50.48 -18.20 -34.61
CA ALA A 9 -49.57 -17.11 -34.17
C ALA A 9 -48.14 -17.64 -34.13
N LEU A 10 -47.31 -17.20 -35.07
CA LEU A 10 -45.86 -17.47 -35.09
C LEU A 10 -45.17 -16.58 -34.05
N LEU A 11 -44.80 -17.16 -32.89
CA LEU A 11 -44.04 -16.49 -31.85
C LEU A 11 -42.56 -16.52 -32.25
N THR A 12 -42.06 -15.42 -32.84
CA THR A 12 -40.63 -15.29 -33.13
C THR A 12 -39.85 -14.94 -31.87
N LEU A 13 -39.15 -15.93 -31.34
CA LEU A 13 -38.26 -15.76 -30.20
C LEU A 13 -36.97 -15.09 -30.71
N THR A 14 -36.82 -13.78 -30.54
CA THR A 14 -35.56 -13.08 -30.82
C THR A 14 -34.58 -13.34 -29.68
N ILE A 15 -33.65 -14.23 -29.91
CA ILE A 15 -32.50 -14.44 -28.99
C ILE A 15 -31.55 -13.24 -29.18
N SER A 16 -31.64 -12.27 -28.28
CA SER A 16 -30.62 -11.23 -28.18
C SER A 16 -29.32 -11.86 -27.67
N ALA A 17 -28.39 -12.11 -28.59
CA ALA A 17 -27.05 -12.49 -28.24
C ALA A 17 -26.36 -11.30 -27.54
N TYR A 18 -26.32 -11.33 -26.22
CA TYR A 18 -25.44 -10.46 -25.47
C TYR A 18 -24.01 -10.91 -25.75
N THR A 19 -23.35 -10.27 -26.71
CA THR A 19 -21.89 -10.39 -26.82
C THR A 19 -21.29 -9.78 -25.57
N GLN A 20 -20.91 -10.63 -24.62
CA GLN A 20 -20.02 -10.22 -23.53
C GLN A 20 -18.71 -9.80 -24.19
N LEU A 21 -18.50 -8.48 -24.21
CA LEU A 21 -17.17 -7.93 -24.50
C LEU A 21 -16.19 -8.58 -23.51
N PRO A 22 -15.07 -9.12 -24.00
CA PRO A 22 -14.07 -9.66 -23.10
C PRO A 22 -13.69 -8.54 -22.13
N SER A 23 -13.84 -8.82 -20.85
CA SER A 23 -13.35 -7.94 -19.79
C SER A 23 -11.90 -7.62 -20.15
N ARG A 24 -11.64 -6.38 -20.53
CA ARG A 24 -10.29 -5.89 -20.77
C ARG A 24 -9.60 -6.08 -19.44
N ASN A 25 -8.80 -7.14 -19.32
CA ASN A 25 -7.81 -7.23 -18.27
C ASN A 25 -6.91 -6.01 -18.46
N THR A 26 -7.29 -4.90 -17.89
CA THR A 26 -6.35 -3.84 -17.58
C THR A 26 -5.38 -4.52 -16.65
N ILE A 27 -4.24 -4.98 -17.19
CA ILE A 27 -3.03 -5.18 -16.42
C ILE A 27 -2.84 -3.78 -15.82
N GLY A 28 -3.43 -3.59 -14.64
CA GLY A 28 -3.47 -2.29 -14.00
C GLY A 28 -2.03 -1.88 -13.78
N ASN A 29 -1.72 -0.62 -14.00
CA ASN A 29 -0.46 0.00 -13.63
C ASN A 29 -0.34 0.03 -12.10
N THR A 30 -0.53 -1.14 -11.46
CA THR A 30 -0.45 -1.35 -10.02
C THR A 30 0.50 -2.49 -9.71
N GLY A 31 1.11 -2.41 -8.55
CA GLY A 31 1.98 -3.45 -8.03
C GLY A 31 1.79 -3.65 -6.53
N THR A 32 2.57 -4.53 -6.00
CA THR A 32 2.66 -4.84 -4.57
C THR A 32 4.04 -4.38 -4.07
N ILE A 33 4.04 -3.63 -2.97
CA ILE A 33 5.27 -3.24 -2.26
C ILE A 33 5.35 -4.09 -0.99
N THR A 34 6.36 -4.93 -0.89
CA THR A 34 6.69 -5.64 0.35
C THR A 34 7.82 -4.88 1.06
N VAL A 35 7.54 -4.43 2.26
CA VAL A 35 8.51 -3.74 3.11
C VAL A 35 9.06 -4.77 4.11
N THR A 36 10.36 -5.01 4.05
CA THR A 36 11.05 -5.86 5.01
C THR A 36 11.91 -4.98 5.91
N ILE A 37 11.72 -5.11 7.21
CA ILE A 37 12.41 -4.33 8.22
C ILE A 37 13.30 -5.25 9.02
N THR A 38 14.51 -4.80 9.33
CA THR A 38 15.51 -5.56 10.09
C THR A 38 16.28 -4.66 11.06
N GLY A 39 16.90 -5.24 12.06
CA GLY A 39 17.79 -4.53 12.99
C GLY A 39 17.03 -3.82 14.12
N LEU A 40 15.82 -4.29 14.44
CA LEU A 40 15.09 -3.85 15.63
C LEU A 40 15.73 -4.48 16.88
N ASP A 41 15.91 -3.69 17.93
CA ASP A 41 16.62 -4.09 19.14
C ASP A 41 15.75 -4.95 20.08
N SER A 42 14.42 -4.93 19.92
CA SER A 42 13.50 -5.77 20.69
C SER A 42 12.28 -6.17 19.87
N ASP A 43 11.57 -7.19 20.33
CA ASP A 43 10.29 -7.65 19.77
C ASP A 43 9.08 -7.06 20.53
N GLU A 44 9.32 -6.20 21.55
CA GLU A 44 8.24 -5.57 22.31
C GLU A 44 7.51 -4.53 21.47
N GLY A 45 6.23 -4.32 21.79
CA GLY A 45 5.40 -3.36 21.08
C GLY A 45 5.04 -3.80 19.66
N GLN A 46 5.12 -2.89 18.71
CA GLN A 46 4.74 -3.11 17.31
C GLN A 46 5.55 -2.23 16.36
N LEU A 47 5.62 -2.62 15.10
CA LEU A 47 6.20 -1.78 14.06
C LEU A 47 5.09 -1.03 13.33
N MET A 48 5.22 0.27 13.22
CA MET A 48 4.36 1.14 12.44
C MET A 48 5.05 1.51 11.13
N VAL A 49 4.32 1.40 10.01
CA VAL A 49 4.85 1.70 8.67
C VAL A 49 3.86 2.58 7.94
N ALA A 50 4.34 3.62 7.27
CA ALA A 50 3.52 4.50 6.45
C ALA A 50 4.12 4.68 5.05
N LEU A 51 3.24 4.58 4.03
CA LEU A 51 3.56 4.79 2.63
C LEU A 51 3.11 6.19 2.19
N TYR A 52 3.96 6.91 1.50
CA TYR A 52 3.75 8.27 1.01
C TYR A 52 3.96 8.33 -0.50
N ASN A 53 3.28 9.23 -1.18
CA ASN A 53 3.37 9.42 -2.64
C ASN A 53 3.75 10.85 -3.08
N SER A 54 4.06 11.72 -2.14
CA SER A 54 4.45 13.11 -2.46
C SER A 54 5.34 13.72 -1.37
N SER A 55 6.14 14.71 -1.76
CA SER A 55 6.92 15.52 -0.82
C SER A 55 6.06 16.32 0.15
N ASP A 56 4.87 16.73 -0.28
CA ASP A 56 3.99 17.58 0.51
C ASP A 56 3.33 16.83 1.66
N SER A 57 3.06 15.53 1.47
CA SER A 57 2.50 14.63 2.48
C SER A 57 3.57 13.92 3.33
N TRP A 58 4.85 13.99 2.92
CA TRP A 58 5.96 13.29 3.57
C TRP A 58 6.03 13.57 5.07
N LEU A 59 6.01 12.52 5.88
CA LEU A 59 6.03 12.52 7.35
C LEU A 59 4.88 13.30 8.01
N LYS A 60 3.82 13.61 7.25
CA LYS A 60 2.61 14.26 7.75
C LYS A 60 1.42 13.30 7.69
N GLU A 61 1.05 12.91 6.46
CA GLU A 61 -0.10 12.05 6.23
C GLU A 61 0.23 11.02 5.16
N GLY A 62 0.39 9.76 5.57
CA GLY A 62 0.61 8.64 4.66
C GLY A 62 -0.66 8.30 3.88
N ILE A 63 -0.49 7.92 2.62
CA ILE A 63 -1.61 7.44 1.80
C ILE A 63 -2.11 6.07 2.23
N ARG A 64 -1.25 5.30 2.89
CA ARG A 64 -1.55 4.01 3.53
C ARG A 64 -0.69 3.83 4.76
N GLY A 65 -1.27 3.20 5.78
CA GLY A 65 -0.56 2.74 6.98
C GLY A 65 -0.60 1.23 7.08
N GLY A 66 0.35 0.67 7.79
CA GLY A 66 0.39 -0.73 8.20
C GLY A 66 1.05 -0.85 9.56
N GLN A 67 0.59 -1.84 10.32
CA GLN A 67 1.22 -2.23 11.59
C GLN A 67 1.45 -3.72 11.59
N THR A 68 2.48 -4.17 12.28
CA THR A 68 2.80 -5.59 12.37
C THR A 68 3.59 -5.88 13.64
N VAL A 69 3.52 -7.12 14.08
CA VAL A 69 4.36 -7.62 15.18
C VAL A 69 5.80 -7.78 14.71
N ILE A 70 6.72 -7.68 15.65
CA ILE A 70 8.14 -7.90 15.45
C ILE A 70 8.45 -9.32 15.88
N SER A 71 9.36 -9.98 15.19
CA SER A 71 9.86 -11.30 15.54
C SER A 71 11.34 -11.41 15.18
N ASP A 72 12.16 -11.78 16.16
CA ASP A 72 13.61 -11.89 16.01
C ASP A 72 14.25 -10.62 15.39
N GLY A 73 13.82 -9.43 15.86
CA GLY A 73 14.31 -8.13 15.40
C GLY A 73 13.95 -7.81 13.95
N THR A 74 12.94 -8.50 13.39
CA THR A 74 12.48 -8.31 12.01
C THR A 74 10.97 -8.15 11.94
N ALA A 75 10.50 -7.50 10.86
CA ALA A 75 9.09 -7.34 10.58
C ALA A 75 8.83 -7.19 9.08
N SER A 76 7.60 -7.43 8.63
CA SER A 76 7.22 -7.23 7.22
C SER A 76 5.80 -6.70 7.09
N VAL A 77 5.63 -5.74 6.18
CA VAL A 77 4.32 -5.18 5.79
C VAL A 77 4.20 -5.20 4.28
N THR A 78 3.01 -5.53 3.77
CA THR A 78 2.73 -5.56 2.34
C THR A 78 1.61 -4.59 1.97
N PHE A 79 1.87 -3.75 0.99
CA PHE A 79 0.89 -2.85 0.38
C PHE A 79 0.52 -3.39 -1.00
N GLU A 80 -0.70 -3.88 -1.15
CA GLU A 80 -1.20 -4.43 -2.43
C GLU A 80 -1.91 -3.36 -3.26
N ASN A 81 -2.02 -3.59 -4.57
CA ASN A 81 -2.74 -2.72 -5.51
C ASN A 81 -2.30 -1.25 -5.44
N VAL A 82 -0.99 -1.02 -5.29
CA VAL A 82 -0.39 0.31 -5.31
C VAL A 82 -0.19 0.74 -6.76
N PRO A 83 -0.70 1.89 -7.21
CA PRO A 83 -0.43 2.40 -8.55
C PRO A 83 1.07 2.54 -8.82
N PHE A 84 1.51 2.38 -10.05
CA PHE A 84 2.90 2.69 -10.41
C PHE A 84 3.17 4.17 -10.17
N GLY A 85 4.34 4.50 -9.63
CA GLY A 85 4.67 5.86 -9.25
C GLY A 85 5.86 5.96 -8.31
N THR A 86 6.07 7.16 -7.79
CA THR A 86 7.13 7.46 -6.83
C THR A 86 6.58 7.44 -5.42
N TYR A 87 7.26 6.74 -4.54
CA TYR A 87 6.86 6.52 -3.15
C TYR A 87 8.03 6.69 -2.20
N ALA A 88 7.73 6.92 -0.94
CA ALA A 88 8.68 6.78 0.16
C ALA A 88 7.98 6.11 1.35
N ILE A 89 8.76 5.49 2.22
CA ILE A 89 8.27 4.79 3.39
C ILE A 89 8.96 5.37 4.62
N SER A 90 8.19 5.62 5.67
CA SER A 90 8.70 5.79 7.02
C SER A 90 8.20 4.67 7.93
N SER A 91 8.99 4.32 8.91
CA SER A 91 8.63 3.35 9.93
C SER A 91 9.18 3.78 11.29
N PHE A 92 8.49 3.39 12.34
CA PHE A 92 8.98 3.53 13.71
C PHE A 92 8.59 2.32 14.55
N HIS A 93 9.40 2.05 15.55
CA HIS A 93 9.15 1.00 16.51
C HIS A 93 8.35 1.59 17.68
N ASP A 94 7.06 1.35 17.69
CA ASP A 94 6.13 1.76 18.75
C ASP A 94 6.27 0.79 19.93
N GLU A 95 7.24 1.07 20.81
CA GLU A 95 7.64 0.18 21.90
C GLU A 95 6.55 0.04 22.98
N ASN A 96 5.69 1.06 23.13
CA ASN A 96 4.63 1.08 24.13
C ASN A 96 3.22 0.82 23.58
N SER A 97 3.10 0.55 22.26
CA SER A 97 1.84 0.25 21.56
C SER A 97 0.77 1.33 21.71
N ASN A 98 1.18 2.59 21.64
CA ASN A 98 0.27 3.73 21.73
C ASN A 98 -0.16 4.30 20.36
N ASP A 99 0.27 3.67 19.26
CA ASP A 99 -0.01 4.03 17.85
C ASP A 99 0.53 5.41 17.44
N LYS A 100 1.53 5.92 18.14
CA LYS A 100 2.13 7.23 17.91
C LYS A 100 3.62 7.19 18.07
N LEU A 101 4.34 7.94 17.24
CA LEU A 101 5.75 8.19 17.45
C LEU A 101 5.94 9.11 18.66
N ASP A 102 6.46 8.58 19.75
CA ASP A 102 6.77 9.36 20.94
C ASP A 102 7.92 10.32 20.67
N THR A 103 7.72 11.58 21.06
CA THR A 103 8.72 12.63 20.88
C THR A 103 9.05 13.31 22.21
N GLY A 104 10.28 13.76 22.31
CA GLY A 104 10.75 14.60 23.41
C GLY A 104 10.59 16.09 23.13
N LEU A 105 11.39 16.88 23.83
CA LEU A 105 11.50 18.31 23.59
C LEU A 105 11.92 18.58 22.15
N PHE A 106 11.35 19.61 21.55
CA PHE A 106 11.60 20.02 20.16
C PHE A 106 11.21 18.99 19.09
N GLY A 107 10.33 18.01 19.41
CA GLY A 107 9.86 17.01 18.48
C GLY A 107 10.91 15.94 18.09
N ILE A 108 11.95 15.78 18.92
CA ILE A 108 12.96 14.73 18.69
C ILE A 108 12.33 13.38 19.03
N PRO A 109 12.32 12.40 18.09
CA PRO A 109 11.83 11.05 18.35
C PRO A 109 12.52 10.42 19.55
N LYS A 110 11.76 9.77 20.42
CA LYS A 110 12.26 8.94 21.52
C LYS A 110 12.34 7.48 21.11
N GLU A 111 11.47 7.07 20.20
CA GLU A 111 11.42 5.73 19.66
C GLU A 111 12.29 5.59 18.41
N PRO A 112 12.83 4.41 18.16
CA PRO A 112 13.60 4.13 16.96
C PRO A 112 12.74 4.35 15.70
N TYR A 113 13.33 4.93 14.67
CA TYR A 113 12.67 5.15 13.38
C TYR A 113 13.63 4.97 12.22
N ALA A 114 13.09 4.60 11.07
CA ALA A 114 13.86 4.44 9.85
C ALA A 114 13.00 4.80 8.62
N SER A 115 13.66 5.03 7.50
CA SER A 115 13.00 5.38 6.24
C SER A 115 13.58 4.57 5.09
N SER A 116 12.79 4.43 4.03
CA SER A 116 13.24 3.81 2.77
C SER A 116 14.55 4.45 2.29
N ARG A 117 15.35 3.66 1.55
CA ARG A 117 16.67 4.04 1.02
C ARG A 117 17.70 4.42 2.09
N GLY A 118 17.45 4.08 3.36
CA GLY A 118 18.31 4.46 4.48
C GLY A 118 18.40 5.98 4.68
N ALA A 119 17.38 6.72 4.24
CA ALA A 119 17.35 8.18 4.39
C ALA A 119 17.37 8.59 5.85
N LYS A 120 18.29 9.48 6.20
CA LYS A 120 18.47 10.01 7.57
C LYS A 120 18.45 11.53 7.54
N GLY A 121 17.89 12.12 8.60
CA GLY A 121 18.02 13.54 8.86
C GLY A 121 19.31 13.89 9.60
N VAL A 122 19.93 15.00 9.28
CA VAL A 122 21.13 15.50 10.00
C VAL A 122 20.73 16.51 11.07
N PHE A 123 19.88 17.49 10.72
CA PHE A 123 19.32 18.49 11.61
C PHE A 123 17.81 18.58 11.44
N GLY A 124 17.12 17.43 11.59
CA GLY A 124 15.67 17.32 11.38
C GLY A 124 15.32 16.02 10.67
N PRO A 125 14.08 15.86 10.21
CA PRO A 125 13.61 14.62 9.59
C PRO A 125 14.32 14.36 8.24
N PRO A 126 14.35 13.10 7.78
CA PRO A 126 14.85 12.76 6.45
C PRO A 126 14.07 13.48 5.36
N LYS A 127 14.76 13.84 4.28
CA LYS A 127 14.13 14.52 3.15
C LYS A 127 13.45 13.52 2.21
N TRP A 128 12.31 13.90 1.64
CA TRP A 128 11.61 13.13 0.62
C TRP A 128 12.52 12.60 -0.48
N LYS A 129 13.33 13.47 -1.07
CA LYS A 129 14.23 13.14 -2.19
C LYS A 129 15.24 12.05 -1.87
N ASP A 130 15.58 11.87 -0.59
CA ASP A 130 16.56 10.88 -0.14
C ASP A 130 15.90 9.53 0.20
N ALA A 131 14.57 9.54 0.50
CA ALA A 131 13.78 8.38 0.85
C ALA A 131 13.00 7.78 -0.34
N GLN A 132 12.77 8.54 -1.41
CA GLN A 132 11.90 8.15 -2.51
C GLN A 132 12.46 6.98 -3.34
N PHE A 133 11.56 6.14 -3.84
CA PHE A 133 11.81 5.07 -4.79
C PHE A 133 10.67 4.97 -5.80
N GLU A 134 10.89 4.26 -6.90
CA GLU A 134 9.86 4.09 -7.93
C GLU A 134 9.30 2.67 -7.94
N LEU A 135 7.98 2.55 -7.90
CA LEU A 135 7.26 1.33 -8.22
C LEU A 135 6.97 1.30 -9.72
N LYS A 136 7.68 0.45 -10.47
CA LYS A 136 7.56 0.30 -11.94
C LYS A 136 7.12 -1.10 -12.37
N ALA A 137 7.05 -2.03 -11.42
CA ALA A 137 6.76 -3.44 -11.68
C ALA A 137 5.67 -3.94 -10.74
N GLN A 138 5.05 -5.05 -11.09
CA GLN A 138 3.99 -5.66 -10.29
C GLN A 138 4.44 -6.09 -8.88
N LYS A 139 5.75 -6.20 -8.64
CA LYS A 139 6.32 -6.50 -7.31
C LYS A 139 7.55 -5.64 -7.07
N SER A 140 7.63 -5.05 -5.90
CA SER A 140 8.78 -4.34 -5.38
C SER A 140 9.03 -4.76 -3.94
N THR A 141 10.30 -4.84 -3.55
CA THR A 141 10.68 -5.09 -2.15
C THR A 141 11.58 -3.95 -1.71
N GLU A 142 11.20 -3.30 -0.61
CA GLU A 142 12.00 -2.28 0.04
C GLU A 142 12.54 -2.83 1.36
N LEU A 143 13.86 -2.81 1.50
CA LEU A 143 14.54 -3.20 2.74
C LEU A 143 14.85 -1.96 3.57
N ILE A 144 14.37 -1.92 4.80
CA ILE A 144 14.62 -0.84 5.77
C ILE A 144 15.39 -1.44 6.94
N LYS A 145 16.49 -0.79 7.30
CA LYS A 145 17.31 -1.19 8.42
C LYS A 145 17.25 -0.11 9.51
N PHE A 146 16.94 -0.52 10.72
CA PHE A 146 17.04 0.25 11.96
C PHE A 146 18.46 0.33 12.48
#